data_ea99f46a277dea95a99c5998e364aaab
#
_entry.id   ea99f46a277dea95a99c5998e364aaab
#
_cell.length_a   1.000
_cell.length_b   1.000
_cell.length_c   1.000
_cell.angle_alpha   90.00
_cell.angle_beta   90.00
_cell.angle_gamma   90.00
#
_symmetry.space_group_name_H-M   'P 1'
#
loop_
_entity.id
_entity.type
_entity.pdbx_description
1 polymer ?
#
loop_
_entity_poly.entity_id
_entity_poly.type
_entity_poly.pdbx_seq_one_letter_code
_entity_poly.pdbx_strand_id
1 'polypeptide(L)'
;MDAVVSMNMWGFSRSLLDELKAEFPAFLKENIPVNPLKCEYFLPTVVNNLIDQERATVTVLKSLDRWFGVTYKEDKPVVVAAIRKMEEDGKYPKEF
;
A
#
# COMPACT_ATOMS: atom_id res chain seq x y z
N MET A 1 7.64 20.28 5.85
CA MET A 1 7.64 19.25 6.90
C MET A 1 8.05 17.91 6.30
N ASP A 2 9.14 17.33 6.79
CA ASP A 2 9.75 16.12 6.21
C ASP A 2 9.16 14.84 6.81
N ALA A 3 7.84 14.70 6.72
CA ALA A 3 7.17 13.51 7.20
C ALA A 3 7.36 12.33 6.24
N VAL A 4 7.70 11.18 6.79
CA VAL A 4 7.73 9.93 6.03
C VAL A 4 6.31 9.39 5.97
N VAL A 5 5.81 9.17 4.76
CA VAL A 5 4.47 8.64 4.52
C VAL A 5 4.56 7.33 3.72
N SER A 6 3.63 6.43 3.99
CA SER A 6 3.53 5.18 3.23
C SER A 6 2.92 5.44 1.86
N MET A 7 3.60 4.95 0.81
CA MET A 7 3.06 4.93 -0.55
C MET A 7 2.19 3.68 -0.78
N ASN A 8 1.95 2.92 0.26
CA ASN A 8 1.18 1.69 0.24
C ASN A 8 1.70 0.67 -0.80
N MET A 9 3.00 0.68 -1.00
CA MET A 9 3.70 -0.28 -1.87
C MET A 9 4.53 -1.21 -0.99
N TRP A 10 4.23 -2.50 -1.04
CA TRP A 10 4.77 -3.49 -0.14
C TRP A 10 5.45 -4.63 -0.89
N GLY A 11 6.60 -5.06 -0.38
CA GLY A 11 7.22 -6.31 -0.77
C GLY A 11 7.20 -7.26 0.43
N PHE A 12 6.63 -8.44 0.25
CA PHE A 12 6.50 -9.43 1.32
C PHE A 12 7.11 -10.77 0.91
N SER A 13 7.62 -11.48 1.92
CA SER A 13 7.88 -12.91 1.74
C SER A 13 6.56 -13.69 1.75
N ARG A 14 6.59 -14.88 1.17
CA ARG A 14 5.40 -15.75 1.07
C ARG A 14 4.79 -16.08 2.43
N SER A 15 5.58 -16.09 3.48
CA SER A 15 5.13 -16.36 4.85
C SER A 15 4.04 -15.41 5.34
N LEU A 16 3.95 -14.18 4.78
CA LEU A 16 2.86 -13.27 5.11
C LEU A 16 1.48 -13.84 4.74
N LEU A 17 1.38 -14.56 3.64
CA LEU A 17 0.11 -15.18 3.22
C LEU A 17 -0.42 -16.17 4.24
N ASP A 18 0.48 -16.92 4.88
CA ASP A 18 0.10 -17.85 5.94
C ASP A 18 -0.40 -17.12 7.18
N GLU A 19 0.23 -16.01 7.54
CA GLU A 19 -0.21 -15.14 8.64
C GLU A 19 -1.58 -14.52 8.37
N LEU A 20 -1.79 -13.99 7.17
CA LEU A 20 -3.09 -13.43 6.77
C LEU A 20 -4.19 -14.47 6.81
N LYS A 21 -3.92 -15.67 6.32
CA LYS A 21 -4.86 -16.78 6.31
C LYS A 21 -5.22 -17.24 7.72
N ALA A 22 -4.25 -17.23 8.62
CA ALA A 22 -4.46 -17.64 10.01
C ALA A 22 -5.27 -16.61 10.80
N GLU A 23 -5.04 -15.32 10.60
CA GLU A 23 -5.63 -14.24 11.39
C GLU A 23 -6.99 -13.73 10.85
N PHE A 24 -7.24 -13.87 9.56
CA PHE A 24 -8.44 -13.33 8.92
C PHE A 24 -9.75 -13.83 9.52
N PRO A 25 -9.92 -15.14 9.83
CA PRO A 25 -11.16 -15.63 10.47
C PRO A 25 -11.44 -14.97 11.82
N ALA A 26 -10.42 -14.74 12.63
CA ALA A 26 -10.55 -14.03 13.91
C ALA A 26 -10.98 -12.59 13.71
N PHE A 27 -10.39 -11.89 12.71
CA PHE A 27 -10.78 -10.54 12.33
C PHE A 27 -12.27 -10.46 11.97
N LEU A 28 -12.75 -11.37 11.14
CA LEU A 28 -14.16 -11.43 10.73
C LEU A 28 -15.07 -11.65 11.94
N LYS A 29 -14.70 -12.57 12.82
CA LYS A 29 -15.48 -12.91 14.00
C LYS A 29 -15.64 -11.73 14.96
N GLU A 30 -14.60 -10.91 15.09
CA GLU A 30 -14.60 -9.75 15.98
C GLU A 30 -15.28 -8.52 15.37
N ASN A 31 -15.13 -8.28 14.08
CA ASN A 31 -15.51 -7.03 13.45
C ASN A 31 -16.85 -7.04 12.71
N ILE A 32 -17.29 -8.18 12.18
CA ILE A 32 -18.59 -8.29 11.50
C ILE A 32 -19.75 -7.94 12.44
N PRO A 33 -19.81 -8.43 13.69
CA PRO A 33 -20.89 -8.07 14.61
C PRO A 33 -20.94 -6.58 14.94
N VAL A 34 -19.79 -5.90 14.91
CA VAL A 34 -19.67 -4.48 15.29
C VAL A 34 -19.94 -3.57 14.11
N ASN A 35 -19.37 -3.86 12.95
CA ASN A 35 -19.45 -2.99 11.77
C ASN A 35 -19.36 -3.79 10.46
N PRO A 36 -20.43 -4.54 10.10
CA PRO A 36 -20.37 -5.46 8.96
C PRO A 36 -20.19 -4.79 7.60
N LEU A 37 -20.58 -3.52 7.48
CA LEU A 37 -20.55 -2.80 6.20
C LEU A 37 -19.26 -2.03 5.94
N LYS A 38 -18.51 -1.70 6.98
CA LYS A 38 -17.35 -0.81 6.89
C LYS A 38 -16.08 -1.36 7.54
N CYS A 39 -16.10 -2.57 8.08
CA CYS A 39 -14.88 -3.15 8.62
C CYS A 39 -13.89 -3.45 7.50
N GLU A 40 -12.64 -3.08 7.72
CA GLU A 40 -11.56 -3.30 6.77
C GLU A 40 -10.40 -4.02 7.45
N TYR A 41 -9.84 -5.01 6.75
CA TYR A 41 -8.66 -5.74 7.21
C TYR A 41 -7.42 -5.05 6.68
N PHE A 42 -6.92 -4.09 7.44
CA PHE A 42 -5.81 -3.25 7.04
C PHE A 42 -4.48 -4.00 7.03
N LEU A 43 -3.82 -3.99 5.89
CA LEU A 43 -2.49 -4.59 5.76
C LEU A 43 -1.45 -3.95 6.69
N PRO A 44 -1.39 -2.60 6.84
CA PRO A 44 -0.47 -1.99 7.81
C PRO A 44 -0.69 -2.45 9.25
N THR A 45 -1.93 -2.68 9.66
CA THR A 45 -2.25 -3.19 11.00
C THR A 45 -1.72 -4.60 11.21
N VAL A 46 -1.88 -5.46 10.20
CA VAL A 46 -1.33 -6.83 10.24
C VAL A 46 0.19 -6.80 10.41
N VAL A 47 0.87 -5.98 9.62
CA VAL A 47 2.32 -5.83 9.69
C VAL A 47 2.75 -5.32 11.06
N ASN A 48 2.06 -4.31 11.59
CA ASN A 48 2.37 -3.76 12.91
C ASN A 48 2.23 -4.81 14.02
N ASN A 49 1.17 -5.61 13.98
CA ASN A 49 0.96 -6.69 14.95
C ASN A 49 2.08 -7.74 14.88
N LEU A 50 2.54 -8.07 13.68
CA LEU A 50 3.65 -9.01 13.49
C LEU A 50 4.98 -8.45 14.03
N ILE A 51 5.21 -7.16 13.89
CA ILE A 51 6.38 -6.46 14.46
C ILE A 51 6.31 -6.51 16.00
N ASP A 52 5.16 -6.18 16.58
CA ASP A 52 4.95 -6.17 18.03
C ASP A 52 5.13 -7.56 18.64
N GLN A 53 4.81 -8.61 17.90
CA GLN A 53 5.01 -10.01 18.29
C GLN A 53 6.43 -10.52 17.99
N GLU A 54 7.33 -9.68 17.51
CA GLU A 54 8.68 -10.04 17.10
C GLU A 54 8.74 -11.14 16.01
N ARG A 55 7.70 -11.23 15.17
CA ARG A 55 7.56 -12.22 14.10
C ARG A 55 7.90 -11.69 12.71
N ALA A 56 8.10 -10.39 12.59
CA ALA A 56 8.45 -9.74 11.34
C ALA A 56 9.31 -8.51 11.58
N THR A 57 10.07 -8.14 10.56
CA THR A 57 10.81 -6.88 10.48
C THR A 57 10.42 -6.14 9.21
N VAL A 58 10.47 -4.82 9.25
CA VAL A 58 10.15 -3.97 8.10
C VAL A 58 11.33 -3.07 7.78
N THR A 59 11.78 -3.11 6.54
CA THR A 59 12.76 -2.17 6.02
C THR A 59 12.02 -1.10 5.21
N VAL A 60 12.17 0.16 5.60
CA VAL A 60 11.55 1.28 4.89
C VAL A 60 12.49 1.74 3.79
N LEU A 61 12.05 1.63 2.55
CA LEU A 61 12.76 2.14 1.39
C LEU A 61 12.24 3.53 1.03
N LYS A 62 13.12 4.49 0.90
CA LYS A 62 12.75 5.86 0.57
C LYS A 62 12.76 6.05 -0.94
N SER A 63 11.61 6.43 -1.51
CA SER A 63 11.51 6.79 -2.92
C SER A 63 11.80 8.29 -3.11
N LEU A 64 12.48 8.62 -4.19
CA LEU A 64 12.68 9.98 -4.65
C LEU A 64 11.62 10.40 -5.67
N ASP A 65 10.74 9.49 -6.03
CA ASP A 65 9.69 9.74 -7.01
C ASP A 65 8.56 10.57 -6.42
N ARG A 66 7.90 11.33 -7.29
CA ARG A 66 6.70 12.07 -6.94
C ARG A 66 5.48 11.17 -7.08
N TRP A 67 4.60 11.20 -6.09
CA TRP A 67 3.33 10.48 -6.14
C TRP A 67 2.29 11.26 -6.95
N PHE A 68 1.51 10.54 -7.76
CA PHE A 68 0.38 11.07 -8.51
C PHE A 68 -0.86 10.24 -8.24
N GLY A 69 -1.94 10.89 -7.82
CA GLY A 69 -3.23 10.23 -7.59
C GLY A 69 -4.20 10.49 -8.74
N VAL A 70 -5.04 9.49 -9.05
CA VAL A 70 -6.11 9.59 -10.04
C VAL A 70 -7.44 9.25 -9.36
N THR A 71 -7.70 9.85 -8.22
CA THR A 71 -8.91 9.61 -7.44
C THR A 71 -10.10 10.34 -8.03
N TYR A 72 -9.89 11.53 -8.57
CA TYR A 72 -10.91 12.37 -9.17
C TYR A 72 -10.66 12.56 -10.66
N LYS A 73 -11.73 12.81 -11.41
CA LYS A 73 -11.66 13.03 -12.86
C LYS A 73 -10.74 14.20 -13.23
N GLU A 74 -10.70 15.22 -12.39
CA GLU A 74 -9.88 16.41 -12.56
C GLU A 74 -8.38 16.14 -12.46
N ASP A 75 -7.99 15.06 -11.79
CA ASP A 75 -6.57 14.67 -11.64
C ASP A 75 -5.97 14.11 -12.94
N LYS A 76 -6.80 13.58 -13.83
CA LYS A 76 -6.36 12.88 -15.03
C LYS A 76 -5.44 13.69 -15.94
N PRO A 77 -5.74 14.96 -16.29
CA PRO A 77 -4.85 15.74 -17.17
C PRO A 77 -3.45 15.93 -16.58
N VAL A 78 -3.36 16.14 -15.28
CA VAL A 78 -2.09 16.34 -14.56
C VAL A 78 -1.26 15.07 -14.61
N VAL A 79 -1.88 13.92 -14.35
CA VAL A 79 -1.19 12.62 -14.36
C VAL A 79 -0.73 12.25 -15.77
N VAL A 80 -1.58 12.47 -16.79
CA VAL A 80 -1.22 12.22 -18.19
C VAL A 80 0.00 13.06 -18.60
N ALA A 81 0.00 14.35 -18.26
CA ALA A 81 1.12 15.23 -18.57
C ALA A 81 2.40 14.78 -17.86
N ALA A 82 2.31 14.38 -16.61
CA ALA A 82 3.45 13.90 -15.83
C ALA A 82 4.05 12.60 -16.41
N ILE A 83 3.20 11.65 -16.80
CA ILE A 83 3.66 10.39 -17.40
C ILE A 83 4.32 10.64 -18.76
N ARG A 84 3.73 11.49 -19.61
CA ARG A 84 4.35 11.86 -20.89
C ARG A 84 5.73 12.47 -20.71
N LYS A 85 5.87 13.35 -19.71
CA LYS A 85 7.16 13.91 -19.38
C LYS A 85 8.17 12.84 -18.96
N MET A 86 7.75 11.87 -18.16
CA MET A 86 8.61 10.76 -17.75
C MET A 86 9.02 9.86 -18.92
N GLU A 87 8.15 9.68 -19.92
CA GLU A 87 8.47 9.00 -21.16
C GLU A 87 9.53 9.80 -21.98
N GLU A 88 9.33 11.11 -22.11
CA GLU A 88 10.26 12.00 -22.80
C GLU A 88 11.63 12.05 -22.11
N ASP A 89 11.65 12.03 -20.78
CA ASP A 89 12.87 12.01 -19.96
C ASP A 89 13.52 10.61 -19.91
N GLY A 90 12.93 9.60 -20.52
CA GLY A 90 13.47 8.25 -20.59
C GLY A 90 13.27 7.39 -19.34
N LYS A 91 12.46 7.82 -18.38
CA LYS A 91 12.14 7.04 -17.18
C LYS A 91 11.26 5.84 -17.49
N TYR A 92 10.35 5.97 -18.46
CA TYR A 92 9.49 4.90 -18.95
C TYR A 92 9.64 4.73 -20.45
N PRO A 93 9.56 3.50 -20.97
CA PRO A 93 9.48 3.29 -22.41
C PRO A 93 8.12 3.78 -22.94
N LYS A 94 8.07 4.16 -24.20
CA LYS A 94 6.82 4.59 -24.85
C LYS A 94 5.84 3.43 -25.04
N GLU A 95 6.38 2.24 -25.16
CA GLU A 95 5.63 0.97 -25.30
C GLU A 95 6.19 -0.05 -24.32
N PHE A 96 5.31 -0.79 -23.74
CA PHE A 96 5.65 -1.89 -22.82
C PHE A 96 5.55 -3.24 -23.52
#